data_581e718d8aa831eddf34f4650e5c9ad1
#
_entry.id   581e718d8aa831eddf34f4650e5c9ad1
#
_cell.length_a   1.000
_cell.length_b   1.000
_cell.length_c   1.000
_cell.angle_alpha   90.00
_cell.angle_beta   90.00
_cell.angle_gamma   90.00
#
_symmetry.space_group_name_H-M   'P 1'
#
loop_
_entity.id
_entity.type
_entity.pdbx_description
1 polymer ?
#
loop_
_entity_poly.entity_id
_entity_poly.type
_entity_poly.pdbx_seq_one_letter_code
_entity_poly.pdbx_strand_id
1 'polypeptide(L)'
;IAAFIYGPVSGLIIAFIAAFIEFLTFSTTAWYGLIMNFASSAVFTLTASLIYKKIRTINGAIIAFTAAVIATTGVMLLLNSFVTPVYLTSPLVGMPKEAASSMVLDLLPRVLLPFNFAKSMLNASVAIMLYKPVLAALSKAKIIQTKSASLSFNKNTRLVLIIGSTALVVSVVIFLILA
;
A
#
# COMPACT_ATOMS: atom_id res chain seq x y z
N ILE A 1 -7.07 -6.36 -2.58
CA ILE A 1 -8.29 -7.21 -2.57
C ILE A 1 -8.20 -8.25 -3.70
N ALA A 2 -7.97 -7.87 -4.94
CA ALA A 2 -7.87 -8.81 -6.06
C ALA A 2 -6.84 -9.93 -5.82
N ALA A 3 -5.70 -9.61 -5.22
CA ALA A 3 -4.68 -10.59 -4.85
C ALA A 3 -5.15 -11.65 -3.83
N PHE A 4 -6.11 -11.30 -2.98
CA PHE A 4 -6.71 -12.24 -2.02
C PHE A 4 -7.68 -13.21 -2.69
N ILE A 5 -8.33 -12.77 -3.77
CA ILE A 5 -9.33 -13.53 -4.51
C ILE A 5 -8.68 -14.40 -5.58
N TYR A 6 -7.86 -13.80 -6.43
CA TYR A 6 -7.29 -14.39 -7.63
C TYR A 6 -5.80 -14.76 -7.49
N GLY A 7 -5.19 -14.45 -6.35
CA GLY A 7 -3.79 -14.75 -6.06
C GLY A 7 -2.82 -13.58 -6.33
N PRO A 8 -1.55 -13.73 -5.91
CA PRO A 8 -0.56 -12.63 -5.90
C PRO A 8 -0.24 -12.09 -7.30
N VAL A 9 -0.23 -12.94 -8.32
CA VAL A 9 0.07 -12.52 -9.70
C VAL A 9 -0.97 -11.53 -10.22
N SER A 10 -2.27 -11.81 -10.03
CA SER A 10 -3.35 -10.89 -10.41
C SER A 10 -3.23 -9.55 -9.71
N GLY A 11 -2.83 -9.56 -8.44
CA GLY A 11 -2.57 -8.34 -7.68
C GLY A 11 -1.41 -7.53 -8.23
N LEU A 12 -0.32 -8.19 -8.66
CA LEU A 12 0.83 -7.52 -9.29
C LEU A 12 0.46 -6.86 -10.63
N ILE A 13 -0.31 -7.56 -11.46
CA ILE A 13 -0.78 -7.03 -12.75
C ILE A 13 -1.61 -5.76 -12.51
N ILE A 14 -2.54 -5.79 -11.57
CA ILE A 14 -3.37 -4.62 -11.23
C ILE A 14 -2.51 -3.50 -10.64
N ALA A 15 -1.54 -3.80 -9.78
CA ALA A 15 -0.62 -2.82 -9.23
C ALA A 15 0.22 -2.14 -10.31
N PHE A 16 0.69 -2.90 -11.30
CA PHE A 16 1.42 -2.36 -12.44
C PHE A 16 0.54 -1.45 -13.29
N ILE A 17 -0.66 -1.91 -13.67
CA ILE A 17 -1.61 -1.11 -14.47
C ILE A 17 -1.96 0.19 -13.75
N ALA A 18 -2.25 0.13 -12.44
CA ALA A 18 -2.56 1.32 -11.65
C ALA A 18 -1.39 2.31 -11.61
N ALA A 19 -0.17 1.84 -11.34
CA ALA A 19 1.02 2.68 -11.35
C ALA A 19 1.33 3.26 -12.73
N PHE A 20 1.04 2.51 -13.79
CA PHE A 20 1.22 2.97 -15.17
C PHE A 20 0.19 4.05 -15.56
N ILE A 21 -1.07 3.88 -15.15
CA ILE A 21 -2.10 4.92 -15.35
C ILE A 21 -1.73 6.19 -14.58
N GLU A 22 -1.28 6.06 -13.32
CA GLU A 22 -0.83 7.19 -12.52
C GLU A 22 0.35 7.91 -13.19
N PHE A 23 1.31 7.16 -13.73
CA PHE A 23 2.43 7.70 -14.49
C PHE A 23 1.97 8.53 -15.70
N LEU A 24 0.99 8.05 -16.44
CA LEU A 24 0.48 8.75 -17.63
C LEU A 24 -0.38 9.99 -17.32
N THR A 25 -1.00 10.03 -16.13
CA THR A 25 -2.01 11.06 -15.81
C THR A 25 -1.52 12.12 -14.83
N PHE A 26 -0.82 11.73 -13.76
CA PHE A 26 -0.53 12.62 -12.64
C PHE A 26 0.96 12.70 -12.27
N SER A 27 1.83 11.90 -12.91
CA SER A 27 3.22 11.84 -12.48
C SER A 27 3.99 13.11 -12.86
N THR A 28 4.51 13.81 -11.86
CA THR A 28 5.46 14.91 -12.01
C THR A 28 6.92 14.43 -11.89
N THR A 29 7.14 13.19 -11.49
CA THR A 29 8.46 12.59 -11.20
C THR A 29 8.94 11.63 -12.28
N ALA A 30 8.26 11.59 -13.43
CA ALA A 30 8.56 10.74 -14.58
C ALA A 30 8.71 9.25 -14.18
N TRP A 31 9.69 8.55 -14.76
CA TRP A 31 9.94 7.12 -14.51
C TRP A 31 10.27 6.77 -13.06
N TYR A 32 10.83 7.69 -12.29
CA TYR A 32 11.14 7.48 -10.88
C TYR A 32 9.86 7.24 -10.07
N GLY A 33 8.82 8.04 -10.32
CA GLY A 33 7.50 7.85 -9.69
C GLY A 33 6.86 6.53 -10.06
N LEU A 34 6.91 6.11 -11.32
CA LEU A 34 6.40 4.82 -11.77
C LEU A 34 7.06 3.66 -11.01
N ILE A 35 8.39 3.65 -10.95
CA ILE A 35 9.15 2.59 -10.26
C ILE A 35 8.80 2.55 -8.77
N MET A 36 8.77 3.71 -8.10
CA MET A 36 8.49 3.81 -6.68
C MET A 36 7.05 3.40 -6.33
N ASN A 37 6.06 3.84 -7.10
CA ASN A 37 4.65 3.50 -6.88
C ASN A 37 4.36 2.04 -7.18
N PHE A 38 4.93 1.51 -8.27
CA PHE A 38 4.81 0.08 -8.57
C PHE A 38 5.49 -0.77 -7.50
N ALA A 39 6.72 -0.46 -7.08
CA ALA A 39 7.44 -1.20 -6.04
C ALA A 39 6.66 -1.20 -4.71
N SER A 40 6.15 -0.05 -4.29
CA SER A 40 5.32 0.07 -3.08
C SER A 40 4.09 -0.83 -3.15
N SER A 41 3.33 -0.75 -4.24
CA SER A 41 2.11 -1.53 -4.45
C SER A 41 2.40 -3.03 -4.59
N ALA A 42 3.51 -3.39 -5.24
CA ALA A 42 3.93 -4.78 -5.43
C ALA A 42 4.32 -5.42 -4.10
N VAL A 43 5.17 -4.77 -3.29
CA VAL A 43 5.59 -5.27 -1.98
C VAL A 43 4.39 -5.44 -1.06
N PHE A 44 3.52 -4.42 -0.99
CA PHE A 44 2.31 -4.49 -0.19
C PHE A 44 1.41 -5.66 -0.60
N THR A 45 1.13 -5.77 -1.88
CA THR A 45 0.24 -6.79 -2.46
C THR A 45 0.80 -8.20 -2.29
N LEU A 46 2.10 -8.40 -2.57
CA LEU A 46 2.77 -9.69 -2.39
C LEU A 46 2.77 -10.12 -0.94
N THR A 47 3.24 -9.26 -0.03
CA THR A 47 3.32 -9.59 1.39
C THR A 47 1.94 -9.93 1.95
N ALA A 48 0.94 -9.08 1.69
CA ALA A 48 -0.41 -9.30 2.16
C ALA A 48 -1.01 -10.60 1.59
N SER A 49 -0.89 -10.84 0.28
CA SER A 49 -1.51 -12.00 -0.35
C SER A 49 -0.84 -13.32 -0.01
N LEU A 50 0.48 -13.35 0.11
CA LEU A 50 1.22 -14.58 0.46
C LEU A 50 0.91 -15.02 1.91
N ILE A 51 0.82 -14.08 2.85
CA ILE A 51 0.45 -14.39 4.23
C ILE A 51 -1.02 -14.82 4.29
N TYR A 52 -1.91 -14.04 3.65
CA TYR A 52 -3.34 -14.37 3.65
C TYR A 52 -3.66 -15.71 2.99
N LYS A 53 -2.90 -16.12 1.96
CA LYS A 53 -3.03 -17.43 1.33
C LYS A 53 -2.83 -18.59 2.31
N LYS A 54 -1.97 -18.39 3.33
CA LYS A 54 -1.70 -19.40 4.37
C LYS A 54 -2.75 -19.38 5.48
N ILE A 55 -3.24 -18.18 5.84
CA ILE A 55 -4.16 -17.99 6.98
C ILE A 55 -5.42 -17.29 6.48
N ARG A 56 -6.34 -18.04 5.88
CA ARG A 56 -7.58 -17.54 5.26
C ARG A 56 -8.67 -17.23 6.31
N THR A 57 -8.33 -16.43 7.31
CA THR A 57 -9.23 -15.98 8.37
C THR A 57 -9.20 -14.45 8.49
N ILE A 58 -10.13 -13.88 9.26
CA ILE A 58 -10.13 -12.44 9.56
C ILE A 58 -8.84 -12.04 10.30
N ASN A 59 -8.41 -12.84 11.27
CA ASN A 59 -7.16 -12.60 11.99
C ASN A 59 -5.96 -12.71 11.04
N GLY A 60 -6.00 -13.67 10.10
CA GLY A 60 -5.00 -13.79 9.04
C GLY A 60 -4.94 -12.57 8.13
N ALA A 61 -6.07 -11.92 7.83
CA ALA A 61 -6.08 -10.68 7.07
C ALA A 61 -5.44 -9.52 7.85
N ILE A 62 -5.72 -9.40 9.16
CA ILE A 62 -5.09 -8.38 10.01
C ILE A 62 -3.57 -8.57 10.04
N ILE A 63 -3.10 -9.80 10.31
CA ILE A 63 -1.67 -10.13 10.32
C ILE A 63 -1.03 -9.83 8.96
N ALA A 64 -1.71 -10.20 7.86
CA ALA A 64 -1.23 -9.98 6.50
C ALA A 64 -1.07 -8.49 6.19
N PHE A 65 -2.04 -7.66 6.56
CA PHE A 65 -1.96 -6.21 6.33
C PHE A 65 -0.93 -5.54 7.24
N THR A 66 -0.83 -5.93 8.52
CA THR A 66 0.20 -5.41 9.42
C THR A 66 1.60 -5.72 8.90
N ALA A 67 1.85 -6.96 8.49
CA ALA A 67 3.12 -7.34 7.89
C ALA A 67 3.39 -6.60 6.57
N ALA A 68 2.37 -6.38 5.74
CA ALA A 68 2.49 -5.63 4.50
C ALA A 68 2.85 -4.15 4.76
N VAL A 69 2.27 -3.52 5.78
CA VAL A 69 2.63 -2.14 6.19
C VAL A 69 4.10 -2.06 6.57
N ILE A 70 4.56 -2.96 7.43
CA ILE A 70 5.96 -2.98 7.90
C ILE A 70 6.92 -3.24 6.73
N ALA A 71 6.65 -4.28 5.93
CA ALA A 71 7.50 -4.65 4.79
C ALA A 71 7.57 -3.52 3.74
N THR A 72 6.42 -2.93 3.39
CA THR A 72 6.37 -1.84 2.42
C THR A 72 7.11 -0.61 2.93
N THR A 73 6.91 -0.22 4.19
CA THR A 73 7.62 0.91 4.79
C THR A 73 9.13 0.67 4.75
N GLY A 74 9.60 -0.51 5.17
CA GLY A 74 11.03 -0.84 5.15
C GLY A 74 11.64 -0.82 3.74
N VAL A 75 10.98 -1.48 2.79
CA VAL A 75 11.45 -1.50 1.39
C VAL A 75 11.44 -0.09 0.78
N MET A 76 10.41 0.72 1.09
CA MET A 76 10.34 2.09 0.57
C MET A 76 11.41 2.99 1.17
N LEU A 77 11.81 2.79 2.43
CA LEU A 77 12.97 3.52 2.99
C LEU A 77 14.26 3.16 2.26
N LEU A 78 14.48 1.88 1.99
CA LEU A 78 15.64 1.44 1.21
C LEU A 78 15.62 2.04 -0.20
N LEU A 79 14.49 1.94 -0.90
CA LEU A 79 14.38 2.50 -2.24
C LEU A 79 14.55 4.02 -2.26
N ASN A 80 14.00 4.75 -1.28
CA ASN A 80 14.21 6.19 -1.17
C ASN A 80 15.68 6.54 -0.95
N SER A 81 16.44 5.72 -0.23
CA SER A 81 17.87 5.95 -0.01
C SER A 81 18.69 5.89 -1.31
N PHE A 82 18.24 5.13 -2.32
CA PHE A 82 18.95 4.95 -3.59
C PHE A 82 18.30 5.73 -4.74
N VAL A 83 16.99 5.63 -4.90
CA VAL A 83 16.27 6.18 -6.05
C VAL A 83 16.08 7.69 -5.93
N THR A 84 15.78 8.19 -4.72
CA THR A 84 15.51 9.63 -4.53
C THR A 84 16.75 10.50 -4.79
N PRO A 85 17.98 10.15 -4.34
CA PRO A 85 19.16 10.92 -4.72
C PRO A 85 19.41 10.93 -6.23
N VAL A 86 19.17 9.80 -6.93
CA VAL A 86 19.31 9.73 -8.39
C VAL A 86 18.28 10.62 -9.08
N TYR A 87 17.05 10.67 -8.59
CA TYR A 87 16.03 11.59 -9.09
C TYR A 87 16.44 13.07 -8.88
N LEU A 88 16.89 13.42 -7.68
CA LEU A 88 17.29 14.80 -7.34
C LEU A 88 18.49 15.29 -8.17
N THR A 89 19.43 14.39 -8.51
CA THR A 89 20.57 14.71 -9.37
C THR A 89 20.27 14.63 -10.85
N SER A 90 19.09 14.16 -11.24
CA SER A 90 18.70 14.07 -12.65
C SER A 90 18.54 15.44 -13.30
N PRO A 91 18.55 15.52 -14.65
CA PRO A 91 18.30 16.76 -15.38
C PRO A 91 16.94 17.42 -15.07
N LEU A 92 16.01 16.68 -14.49
CA LEU A 92 14.70 17.19 -14.09
C LEU A 92 14.76 18.11 -12.87
N VAL A 93 15.74 17.90 -11.97
CA VAL A 93 15.90 18.68 -10.71
C VAL A 93 17.23 19.40 -10.68
N GLY A 94 18.33 18.75 -11.12
CA GLY A 94 19.65 19.37 -11.26
C GLY A 94 20.39 19.64 -9.96
N MET A 95 20.06 18.93 -8.87
CA MET A 95 20.71 19.12 -7.56
C MET A 95 22.12 18.50 -7.53
N PRO A 96 23.12 19.16 -6.89
CA PRO A 96 24.44 18.57 -6.68
C PRO A 96 24.35 17.26 -5.89
N LYS A 97 25.21 16.28 -6.22
CA LYS A 97 25.15 14.92 -5.64
C LYS A 97 25.28 14.89 -4.12
N GLU A 98 26.20 15.67 -3.58
CA GLU A 98 26.45 15.76 -2.13
C GLU A 98 25.22 16.33 -1.41
N ALA A 99 24.62 17.38 -1.95
CA ALA A 99 23.40 18.01 -1.43
C ALA A 99 22.20 17.07 -1.51
N ALA A 100 22.02 16.36 -2.61
CA ALA A 100 20.95 15.37 -2.77
C ALA A 100 21.05 14.23 -1.75
N SER A 101 22.26 13.69 -1.55
CA SER A 101 22.47 12.58 -0.62
C SER A 101 22.27 13.01 0.84
N SER A 102 22.82 14.15 1.24
CA SER A 102 22.64 14.67 2.61
C SER A 102 21.18 15.02 2.91
N MET A 103 20.48 15.63 1.96
CA MET A 103 19.06 15.94 2.09
C MET A 103 18.22 14.67 2.28
N VAL A 104 18.43 13.65 1.48
CA VAL A 104 17.68 12.39 1.61
C VAL A 104 17.94 11.72 2.95
N LEU A 105 19.19 11.67 3.42
CA LEU A 105 19.53 11.10 4.72
C LEU A 105 18.85 11.82 5.88
N ASP A 106 18.76 13.15 5.85
CA ASP A 106 18.05 13.93 6.87
C ASP A 106 16.53 13.69 6.81
N LEU A 107 15.97 13.61 5.61
CA LEU A 107 14.52 13.37 5.40
C LEU A 107 14.07 11.95 5.71
N LEU A 108 14.96 10.95 5.66
CA LEU A 108 14.61 9.55 5.88
C LEU A 108 13.84 9.33 7.20
N PRO A 109 14.34 9.70 8.38
CA PRO A 109 13.64 9.48 9.63
C PRO A 109 12.49 10.46 9.87
N ARG A 110 12.61 11.72 9.42
CA ARG A 110 11.69 12.79 9.77
C ARG A 110 10.45 12.83 8.88
N VAL A 111 10.61 12.53 7.59
CA VAL A 111 9.55 12.68 6.60
C VAL A 111 9.26 11.35 5.90
N LEU A 112 10.28 10.70 5.32
CA LEU A 112 10.06 9.54 4.47
C LEU A 112 9.57 8.32 5.24
N LEU A 113 10.04 8.09 6.47
CA LEU A 113 9.54 7.01 7.32
C LEU A 113 8.07 7.22 7.69
N PRO A 114 7.67 8.32 8.35
CA PRO A 114 6.27 8.50 8.73
C PRO A 114 5.34 8.62 7.51
N PHE A 115 5.78 9.20 6.40
CA PHE A 115 5.02 9.29 5.17
C PHE A 115 4.73 7.89 4.58
N ASN A 116 5.76 7.05 4.38
CA ASN A 116 5.58 5.71 3.81
C ASN A 116 4.81 4.79 4.76
N PHE A 117 4.99 4.95 6.06
CA PHE A 117 4.19 4.25 7.06
C PHE A 117 2.71 4.64 6.98
N ALA A 118 2.41 5.94 6.98
CA ALA A 118 1.04 6.44 6.86
C ALA A 118 0.38 6.03 5.53
N LYS A 119 1.11 6.12 4.40
CA LYS A 119 0.64 5.67 3.08
C LYS A 119 0.28 4.18 3.10
N SER A 120 1.14 3.35 3.68
CA SER A 120 0.90 1.90 3.78
C SER A 120 -0.25 1.56 4.73
N MET A 121 -0.38 2.28 5.85
CA MET A 121 -1.52 2.15 6.76
C MET A 121 -2.84 2.55 6.10
N LEU A 122 -2.84 3.63 5.33
CA LEU A 122 -4.01 4.08 4.57
C LEU A 122 -4.47 2.98 3.60
N ASN A 123 -3.53 2.42 2.84
CA ASN A 123 -3.82 1.31 1.92
C ASN A 123 -4.39 0.09 2.64
N ALA A 124 -3.81 -0.29 3.79
CA ALA A 124 -4.30 -1.40 4.60
C ALA A 124 -5.71 -1.13 5.14
N SER A 125 -5.96 0.08 5.65
CA SER A 125 -7.25 0.50 6.20
C SER A 125 -8.36 0.43 5.18
N VAL A 126 -8.15 1.01 4.00
CA VAL A 126 -9.11 0.98 2.89
C VAL A 126 -9.32 -0.46 2.41
N ALA A 127 -8.25 -1.23 2.26
CA ALA A 127 -8.35 -2.62 1.82
C ALA A 127 -9.16 -3.48 2.80
N ILE A 128 -8.95 -3.34 4.10
CA ILE A 128 -9.65 -4.13 5.12
C ILE A 128 -11.13 -3.74 5.24
N MET A 129 -11.44 -2.45 5.10
CA MET A 129 -12.81 -1.94 5.12
C MET A 129 -13.59 -2.39 3.89
N LEU A 130 -12.97 -2.37 2.71
CA LEU A 130 -13.61 -2.71 1.44
C LEU A 130 -13.61 -4.23 1.15
N TYR A 131 -12.81 -5.03 1.85
CA TYR A 131 -12.67 -6.45 1.55
C TYR A 131 -14.02 -7.19 1.54
N LYS A 132 -14.82 -7.08 2.61
CA LYS A 132 -16.12 -7.75 2.69
C LYS A 132 -17.17 -7.21 1.72
N PRO A 133 -17.40 -5.89 1.60
CA PRO A 133 -18.31 -5.34 0.60
C PRO A 133 -17.98 -5.76 -0.83
N VAL A 134 -16.70 -5.72 -1.21
CA VAL A 134 -16.27 -6.12 -2.55
C VAL A 134 -16.50 -7.62 -2.77
N LEU A 135 -16.15 -8.46 -1.79
CA LEU A 135 -16.38 -9.91 -1.89
C LEU A 135 -17.87 -10.24 -2.03
N ALA A 136 -18.73 -9.56 -1.28
CA ALA A 136 -20.18 -9.73 -1.36
C ALA A 136 -20.74 -9.29 -2.72
N ALA A 137 -20.28 -8.16 -3.24
CA ALA A 137 -20.68 -7.66 -4.56
C ALA A 137 -20.28 -8.63 -5.69
N LEU A 138 -19.05 -9.12 -5.69
CA LEU A 138 -18.55 -10.09 -6.67
C LEU A 138 -19.28 -11.44 -6.60
N SER A 139 -19.62 -11.90 -5.39
CA SER A 139 -20.40 -13.12 -5.21
C SER A 139 -21.84 -12.94 -5.70
N LYS A 140 -22.47 -11.79 -5.42
CA LYS A 140 -23.82 -11.47 -5.93
C LYS A 140 -23.84 -11.37 -7.46
N ALA A 141 -22.79 -10.85 -8.06
CA ALA A 141 -22.61 -10.80 -9.52
C ALA A 141 -22.25 -12.16 -10.14
N LYS A 142 -22.17 -13.26 -9.34
CA LYS A 142 -21.78 -14.60 -9.77
C LYS A 142 -20.38 -14.70 -10.41
N ILE A 143 -19.50 -13.71 -10.16
CA ILE A 143 -18.14 -13.68 -10.67
C ILE A 143 -17.25 -14.62 -9.84
N ILE A 144 -17.54 -14.79 -8.55
CA ILE A 144 -16.84 -15.71 -7.64
C ILE A 144 -17.84 -16.60 -6.91
N GLN A 145 -17.45 -17.85 -6.67
CA GLN A 145 -18.21 -18.77 -5.81
C GLN A 145 -17.59 -18.75 -4.41
N THR A 146 -18.17 -18.02 -3.48
CA THR A 146 -17.69 -17.97 -2.09
C THR A 146 -18.82 -18.27 -1.12
N LYS A 147 -18.69 -19.32 -0.32
CA LYS A 147 -19.64 -19.68 0.76
C LYS A 147 -19.75 -18.62 1.87
N SER A 148 -18.86 -17.64 1.89
CA SER A 148 -18.69 -16.67 3.02
C SER A 148 -19.09 -15.23 2.67
N ALA A 149 -19.83 -15.01 1.59
CA ALA A 149 -20.18 -13.66 1.11
C ALA A 149 -21.36 -13.00 1.84
N SER A 150 -21.84 -13.54 2.95
CA SER A 150 -22.86 -12.87 3.73
C SER A 150 -22.25 -11.66 4.47
N LEU A 151 -22.85 -10.49 4.27
CA LEU A 151 -22.57 -9.25 5.04
C LEU A 151 -23.08 -9.41 6.51
N SER A 152 -22.81 -10.54 7.15
CA SER A 152 -23.14 -10.70 8.55
C SER A 152 -22.25 -9.77 9.39
N PHE A 153 -22.85 -8.80 10.04
CA PHE A 153 -22.20 -7.92 11.01
C PHE A 153 -21.95 -8.67 12.32
N ASN A 154 -21.14 -9.70 12.28
CA ASN A 154 -20.66 -10.42 13.44
C ASN A 154 -19.66 -9.54 14.24
N LYS A 155 -19.42 -9.86 15.53
CA LYS A 155 -18.47 -9.21 16.43
C LYS A 155 -17.10 -8.99 15.77
N ASN A 156 -16.61 -9.98 15.04
CA ASN A 156 -15.33 -9.90 14.32
C ASN A 156 -15.36 -8.89 13.16
N THR A 157 -16.49 -8.70 12.48
CA THR A 157 -16.63 -7.69 11.42
C THR A 157 -16.63 -6.28 11.99
N ARG A 158 -17.28 -6.07 13.13
CA ARG A 158 -17.26 -4.77 13.83
C ARG A 158 -15.83 -4.42 14.27
N LEU A 159 -15.11 -5.38 14.84
CA LEU A 159 -13.71 -5.19 15.26
C LEU A 159 -12.82 -4.79 14.08
N VAL A 160 -12.93 -5.45 12.94
CA VAL A 160 -12.18 -5.14 11.72
C VAL A 160 -12.50 -3.74 11.21
N LEU A 161 -13.76 -3.31 11.22
CA LEU A 161 -14.14 -1.96 10.83
C LEU A 161 -13.60 -0.90 11.80
N ILE A 162 -13.61 -1.17 13.11
CA ILE A 162 -13.03 -0.27 14.12
C ILE A 162 -11.51 -0.16 13.89
N ILE A 163 -10.78 -1.26 13.73
CA ILE A 163 -9.34 -1.24 13.45
C ILE A 163 -9.06 -0.46 12.15
N GLY A 164 -9.80 -0.74 11.08
CA GLY A 164 -9.64 -0.05 9.79
C GLY A 164 -9.90 1.45 9.89
N SER A 165 -10.98 1.87 10.55
CA SER A 165 -11.31 3.28 10.72
C SER A 165 -10.30 4.01 11.62
N THR A 166 -9.84 3.40 12.70
CA THR A 166 -8.81 3.97 13.57
C THR A 166 -7.49 4.14 12.83
N ALA A 167 -7.05 3.12 12.09
CA ALA A 167 -5.84 3.18 11.29
C ALA A 167 -5.94 4.24 10.17
N LEU A 168 -7.11 4.42 9.56
CA LEU A 168 -7.37 5.47 8.58
C LEU A 168 -7.22 6.87 9.20
N VAL A 169 -7.85 7.10 10.36
CA VAL A 169 -7.74 8.38 11.07
C VAL A 169 -6.28 8.69 11.43
N VAL A 170 -5.55 7.71 11.99
CA VAL A 170 -4.12 7.86 12.33
C VAL A 170 -3.30 8.22 11.09
N SER A 171 -3.54 7.54 9.95
CA SER A 171 -2.85 7.84 8.70
C SER A 171 -3.09 9.28 8.23
N VAL A 172 -4.34 9.73 8.27
CA VAL A 172 -4.71 11.10 7.87
C VAL A 172 -4.07 12.13 8.80
N VAL A 173 -4.07 11.88 10.12
CA VAL A 173 -3.41 12.77 11.09
C VAL A 173 -1.91 12.88 10.82
N ILE A 174 -1.23 11.76 10.52
CA ILE A 174 0.20 11.80 10.15
C ILE A 174 0.41 12.63 8.89
N PHE A 175 -0.41 12.49 7.87
CA PHE A 175 -0.32 13.32 6.66
C PHE A 175 -0.52 14.81 6.95
N LEU A 176 -1.47 15.17 7.81
CA LEU A 176 -1.70 16.57 8.20
C LEU A 176 -0.55 17.17 9.01
N ILE A 177 0.16 16.36 9.79
CA ILE A 177 1.35 16.80 10.52
C ILE A 177 2.56 17.00 9.60
N LEU A 178 2.64 16.23 8.51
CA LEU A 178 3.74 16.29 7.54
C LEU A 178 3.51 17.33 6.43
N ALA A 179 2.27 17.82 6.26
CA ALA A 179 1.90 18.82 5.26
C ALA A 179 2.23 20.23 5.73
#